data_cb0278f75cf85dc3eacb3432f5d5763f
#
_entry.id   cb0278f75cf85dc3eacb3432f5d5763f
#
_cell.length_a   1.000
_cell.length_b   1.000
_cell.length_c   1.000
_cell.angle_alpha   90.00
_cell.angle_beta   90.00
_cell.angle_gamma   90.00
#
_symmetry.space_group_name_H-M   'P 1'
#
loop_
_entity.id
_entity.type
_entity.pdbx_description
1 polymer ?
#
loop_
_entity_poly.entity_id
_entity_poly.type
_entity_poly.pdbx_seq_one_letter_code
_entity_poly.pdbx_strand_id
1 'polypeptide(L)'
;MNQTLPDTDASDRLIDKSDHNPNQRNPVVTVGEVIPDLTYSSLLVMMRLLMSQTGVAKVETAYSSWKIFIHSGGIAFIEDQQEFFPTLIRKLKAQKVQLPPKLAQTISLKTNKSIERYRLLSDIYAIDRENCLSVFKEILFENLLAISLEKKFSLLWKTLPSDTKVILPIWQLADLEKAIAKVAEQWRGFAHVRHPYQTVQLLDTECGIAQVPLFTQVTDGKYRISEIADRFQQHITRTALKLDKLAENRTVAILPLTKRLIDINSLAIDDKLDEENEKPQPKVMIVDDSPVLLKQFGNLLASWGYQMTLVDDSAKATQQILAEKPDIVFMDINMPHLNGFELIKQIRRQSSLTNVPLVLVTSENSITNNFRAKWANCRFLSKPRTSDDIKEFREQVRSILQEFAPI
;
A
#
# COMPACT_ATOMS: atom_id res chain seq x y z
N MET A 1 54.85 47.57 11.01
CA MET A 1 54.42 48.32 9.82
C MET A 1 53.09 47.73 9.43
N ASN A 2 52.05 48.22 9.99
CA ASN A 2 51.05 49.18 9.49
C ASN A 2 50.70 49.01 8.02
N GLN A 3 49.45 48.58 7.77
CA GLN A 3 48.39 49.31 7.05
C GLN A 3 47.23 48.35 6.78
N THR A 4 46.11 48.48 7.47
CA THR A 4 44.92 49.28 7.19
C THR A 4 44.06 48.74 6.05
N LEU A 5 42.85 48.28 6.44
CA LEU A 5 41.62 48.11 5.63
C LEU A 5 41.25 49.41 4.88
N PRO A 6 40.46 49.31 3.85
CA PRO A 6 39.22 50.08 3.87
C PRO A 6 37.94 49.26 3.59
N ASP A 7 36.89 49.81 4.20
CA ASP A 7 35.49 49.54 4.04
C ASP A 7 34.93 49.90 2.65
N THR A 8 33.65 49.47 2.50
CA THR A 8 32.59 49.90 1.56
C THR A 8 32.51 49.05 0.30
N ASP A 9 31.41 48.54 -0.12
CA ASP A 9 30.07 49.13 -0.23
C ASP A 9 29.03 48.04 -0.55
N ALA A 10 27.83 48.26 -0.09
CA ALA A 10 26.65 47.55 -0.41
C ALA A 10 26.27 47.71 -1.86
N SER A 11 26.00 46.67 -2.58
CA SER A 11 25.14 46.72 -3.77
C SER A 11 24.28 45.46 -3.87
N ASP A 12 23.00 45.73 -3.70
CA ASP A 12 21.85 44.91 -4.14
C ASP A 12 22.18 44.06 -5.37
N ARG A 13 22.06 42.73 -5.23
CA ARG A 13 21.76 41.89 -6.37
C ARG A 13 20.47 41.17 -6.11
N LEU A 14 19.45 41.63 -6.78
CA LEU A 14 18.19 41.02 -7.10
C LEU A 14 18.26 39.50 -7.14
N ILE A 15 17.61 38.87 -6.18
CA ILE A 15 17.26 37.45 -6.25
C ILE A 15 16.15 37.37 -7.28
N ASP A 16 16.50 36.83 -8.42
CA ASP A 16 15.58 36.51 -9.52
C ASP A 16 14.49 35.56 -9.01
N LYS A 17 13.27 36.11 -8.92
CA LYS A 17 12.04 35.38 -8.67
C LYS A 17 11.56 34.83 -10.00
N SER A 18 12.11 33.73 -10.44
CA SER A 18 11.53 33.02 -11.58
C SER A 18 11.27 31.57 -11.24
N ASP A 19 10.05 31.16 -11.52
CA ASP A 19 9.54 29.81 -11.67
C ASP A 19 9.21 29.00 -10.43
N HIS A 20 8.29 29.52 -9.60
CA HIS A 20 7.37 28.65 -8.90
C HIS A 20 6.17 28.34 -9.84
N ASN A 21 6.26 27.22 -10.52
CA ASN A 21 5.14 26.63 -11.25
C ASN A 21 4.09 26.13 -10.21
N PRO A 22 2.90 26.76 -10.09
CA PRO A 22 1.91 26.43 -9.07
C PRO A 22 1.19 25.09 -9.32
N ASN A 23 1.61 24.31 -10.32
CA ASN A 23 0.98 23.04 -10.70
C ASN A 23 1.75 21.76 -10.30
N GLN A 24 2.84 21.87 -9.57
CA GLN A 24 3.40 20.67 -8.90
C GLN A 24 2.64 20.41 -7.61
N ARG A 25 1.45 19.81 -7.72
CA ARG A 25 0.79 19.18 -6.59
C ARG A 25 1.69 18.05 -6.13
N ASN A 26 2.19 18.10 -4.89
CA ASN A 26 2.80 16.95 -4.26
C ASN A 26 1.81 15.79 -4.39
N PRO A 27 2.24 14.63 -4.93
CA PRO A 27 1.36 13.49 -5.07
C PRO A 27 0.88 13.06 -3.69
N VAL A 28 -0.42 13.10 -3.48
CA VAL A 28 -1.07 12.58 -2.26
C VAL A 28 -1.36 11.11 -2.51
N VAL A 29 -0.80 10.23 -1.70
CA VAL A 29 -1.13 8.80 -1.75
C VAL A 29 -2.50 8.61 -1.12
N THR A 30 -3.49 8.28 -1.93
CA THR A 30 -4.86 8.01 -1.48
C THR A 30 -5.01 6.53 -1.16
N VAL A 31 -5.68 6.21 -0.05
CA VAL A 31 -5.94 4.80 0.34
C VAL A 31 -6.88 4.16 -0.69
N GLY A 32 -6.52 2.98 -1.18
CA GLY A 32 -7.34 2.22 -2.12
C GLY A 32 -7.26 2.66 -3.59
N GLU A 33 -6.48 3.70 -3.91
CA GLU A 33 -6.28 4.16 -5.30
C GLU A 33 -4.96 3.62 -5.86
N VAL A 34 -5.00 3.12 -7.09
CA VAL A 34 -3.80 2.66 -7.79
C VAL A 34 -3.10 3.83 -8.45
N ILE A 35 -1.84 4.05 -8.09
CA ILE A 35 -0.96 5.03 -8.73
C ILE A 35 -0.13 4.31 -9.79
N PRO A 36 -0.40 4.48 -11.09
CA PRO A 36 0.30 3.79 -12.17
C PRO A 36 1.59 4.51 -12.57
N ASP A 37 2.40 3.84 -13.38
CA ASP A 37 3.55 4.38 -14.13
C ASP A 37 4.64 5.07 -13.28
N LEU A 38 4.81 4.66 -12.03
CA LEU A 38 5.86 5.16 -11.18
C LEU A 38 7.24 4.68 -11.65
N THR A 39 8.23 5.56 -11.64
CA THR A 39 9.64 5.19 -11.70
C THR A 39 10.14 4.73 -10.32
N TYR A 40 11.31 4.10 -10.25
CA TYR A 40 11.90 3.73 -8.96
C TYR A 40 12.07 4.94 -8.02
N SER A 41 12.54 6.08 -8.56
CA SER A 41 12.69 7.31 -7.76
C SER A 41 11.34 7.84 -7.26
N SER A 42 10.29 7.81 -8.10
CA SER A 42 8.94 8.20 -7.70
C SER A 42 8.37 7.26 -6.65
N LEU A 43 8.60 5.94 -6.79
CA LEU A 43 8.20 4.95 -5.79
C LEU A 43 8.85 5.24 -4.43
N LEU A 44 10.15 5.56 -4.39
CA LEU A 44 10.83 5.91 -3.14
C LEU A 44 10.25 7.18 -2.49
N VAL A 45 9.89 8.19 -3.29
CA VAL A 45 9.21 9.39 -2.76
C VAL A 45 7.88 9.02 -2.12
N MET A 46 7.05 8.19 -2.80
CA MET A 46 5.79 7.70 -2.25
C MET A 46 6.01 6.91 -0.96
N MET A 47 6.98 6.01 -0.95
CA MET A 47 7.32 5.23 0.24
C MET A 47 7.69 6.12 1.42
N ARG A 48 8.48 7.19 1.22
CA ARG A 48 8.83 8.15 2.28
C ARG A 48 7.58 8.84 2.87
N LEU A 49 6.60 9.19 2.05
CA LEU A 49 5.33 9.78 2.51
C LEU A 49 4.52 8.79 3.36
N LEU A 50 4.62 7.48 3.07
CA LEU A 50 3.92 6.43 3.79
C LEU A 50 4.58 6.03 5.11
N MET A 51 5.86 6.38 5.36
CA MET A 51 6.59 5.96 6.57
C MET A 51 5.97 6.46 7.88
N SER A 52 5.16 7.52 7.86
CA SER A 52 4.44 8.02 9.04
C SER A 52 3.17 7.23 9.37
N GLN A 53 2.79 6.27 8.51
CA GLN A 53 1.56 5.50 8.61
C GLN A 53 1.87 4.02 8.91
N THR A 54 0.82 3.26 9.25
CA THR A 54 0.91 1.80 9.36
C THR A 54 -0.02 1.17 8.32
N GLY A 55 0.53 0.27 7.49
CA GLY A 55 -0.24 -0.33 6.41
C GLY A 55 0.59 -1.19 5.47
N VAL A 56 0.02 -1.50 4.32
CA VAL A 56 0.63 -2.32 3.27
C VAL A 56 0.64 -1.55 1.95
N ALA A 57 1.81 -1.41 1.37
CA ALA A 57 1.99 -0.92 0.02
C ALA A 57 2.13 -2.12 -0.93
N LYS A 58 1.14 -2.35 -1.79
CA LYS A 58 1.25 -3.32 -2.88
C LYS A 58 1.95 -2.63 -4.05
N VAL A 59 3.07 -3.18 -4.46
CA VAL A 59 3.91 -2.68 -5.57
C VAL A 59 3.93 -3.73 -6.66
N GLU A 60 3.57 -3.36 -7.87
CA GLU A 60 3.47 -4.29 -9.00
C GLU A 60 4.25 -3.78 -10.20
N THR A 61 4.79 -4.74 -10.96
CA THR A 61 5.41 -4.53 -12.26
C THR A 61 4.77 -5.47 -13.30
N ALA A 62 5.25 -5.46 -14.54
CA ALA A 62 4.79 -6.41 -15.56
C ALA A 62 5.03 -7.88 -15.18
N TYR A 63 6.02 -8.16 -14.30
CA TYR A 63 6.49 -9.52 -14.04
C TYR A 63 6.40 -9.95 -12.58
N SER A 64 6.30 -9.02 -11.64
CA SER A 64 6.40 -9.29 -10.21
C SER A 64 5.46 -8.40 -9.41
N SER A 65 5.07 -8.87 -8.23
CA SER A 65 4.26 -8.13 -7.28
C SER A 65 4.80 -8.33 -5.88
N TRP A 66 4.86 -7.25 -5.09
CA TRP A 66 5.33 -7.27 -3.70
C TRP A 66 4.33 -6.59 -2.79
N LYS A 67 4.27 -7.06 -1.55
CA LYS A 67 3.62 -6.35 -0.43
C LYS A 67 4.71 -5.84 0.50
N ILE A 68 4.73 -4.53 0.72
CA ILE A 68 5.66 -3.85 1.62
C ILE A 68 4.89 -3.45 2.86
N PHE A 69 5.21 -4.09 3.99
CA PHE A 69 4.60 -3.81 5.28
C PHE A 69 5.33 -2.65 5.94
N ILE A 70 4.61 -1.55 6.13
CA ILE A 70 5.09 -0.34 6.78
C ILE A 70 4.48 -0.26 8.17
N HIS A 71 5.31 -0.01 9.17
CA HIS A 71 4.87 0.18 10.54
C HIS A 71 5.60 1.38 11.13
N SER A 72 4.84 2.33 11.63
CA SER A 72 5.28 3.53 12.35
C SER A 72 6.77 3.89 12.27
N GLY A 73 7.19 4.47 11.13
CA GLY A 73 8.55 4.97 10.96
C GLY A 73 9.48 4.12 10.09
N GLY A 74 9.05 2.96 9.58
CA GLY A 74 9.91 2.16 8.72
C GLY A 74 9.26 0.94 8.07
N ILE A 75 10.05 0.15 7.39
CA ILE A 75 9.63 -1.08 6.74
C ILE A 75 9.79 -2.24 7.73
N ALA A 76 8.71 -2.97 7.97
CA ALA A 76 8.73 -4.17 8.82
C ALA A 76 9.08 -5.42 8.01
N PHE A 77 8.59 -5.51 6.77
CA PHE A 77 8.84 -6.67 5.91
C PHE A 77 8.50 -6.34 4.45
N ILE A 78 9.10 -7.11 3.51
CA ILE A 78 8.73 -7.10 2.10
C ILE A 78 8.54 -8.55 1.67
N GLU A 79 7.39 -8.87 1.11
CA GLU A 79 7.11 -10.19 0.57
C GLU A 79 6.97 -10.15 -0.95
N ASP A 80 7.56 -11.11 -1.64
CA ASP A 80 7.25 -11.45 -3.02
C ASP A 80 5.96 -12.29 -3.04
N GLN A 81 4.94 -11.81 -3.73
CA GLN A 81 3.63 -12.46 -3.76
C GLN A 81 3.66 -13.86 -4.39
N GLN A 82 4.67 -14.16 -5.19
CA GLN A 82 4.78 -15.43 -5.91
C GLN A 82 5.51 -16.50 -5.11
N GLU A 83 6.57 -16.11 -4.37
CA GLU A 83 7.50 -17.07 -3.75
C GLU A 83 7.67 -16.85 -2.24
N PHE A 84 6.72 -16.16 -1.59
CA PHE A 84 6.83 -15.85 -0.16
C PHE A 84 7.10 -17.08 0.72
N PHE A 85 6.20 -18.06 0.71
CA PHE A 85 6.33 -19.22 1.57
C PHE A 85 7.51 -20.14 1.22
N PRO A 86 7.77 -20.48 -0.05
CA PRO A 86 8.95 -21.22 -0.43
C PRO A 86 10.26 -20.56 0.02
N THR A 87 10.37 -19.23 -0.17
CA THR A 87 11.55 -18.46 0.24
C THR A 87 11.71 -18.44 1.76
N LEU A 88 10.64 -18.15 2.49
CA LEU A 88 10.65 -18.14 3.96
C LEU A 88 11.09 -19.50 4.53
N ILE A 89 10.46 -20.59 4.09
CA ILE A 89 10.79 -21.94 4.56
C ILE A 89 12.25 -22.31 4.25
N ARG A 90 12.71 -21.98 3.04
CA ARG A 90 14.08 -22.29 2.60
C ARG A 90 15.11 -21.56 3.47
N LYS A 91 14.90 -20.26 3.72
CA LYS A 91 15.83 -19.46 4.53
C LYS A 91 15.77 -19.82 6.03
N LEU A 92 14.60 -20.09 6.60
CA LEU A 92 14.47 -20.58 7.98
C LEU A 92 15.20 -21.90 8.18
N LYS A 93 15.08 -22.84 7.23
CA LYS A 93 15.84 -24.12 7.25
C LYS A 93 17.34 -23.90 7.16
N ALA A 94 17.81 -23.00 6.31
CA ALA A 94 19.23 -22.67 6.17
C ALA A 94 19.83 -22.13 7.48
N GLN A 95 19.07 -21.33 8.22
CA GLN A 95 19.44 -20.80 9.55
C GLN A 95 19.09 -21.75 10.71
N LYS A 96 18.65 -22.99 10.40
CA LYS A 96 18.31 -24.04 11.39
C LYS A 96 17.22 -23.60 12.39
N VAL A 97 16.35 -22.68 12.04
CA VAL A 97 15.21 -22.26 12.85
C VAL A 97 14.19 -23.41 12.89
N GLN A 98 13.92 -23.92 14.09
CA GLN A 98 12.94 -24.99 14.29
C GLN A 98 11.56 -24.38 14.57
N LEU A 99 10.63 -24.61 13.65
CA LEU A 99 9.26 -24.16 13.80
C LEU A 99 8.42 -25.17 14.59
N PRO A 100 7.63 -24.72 15.58
CA PRO A 100 6.64 -25.57 16.22
C PRO A 100 5.66 -26.18 15.20
N PRO A 101 5.18 -27.43 15.41
CA PRO A 101 4.32 -28.14 14.44
C PRO A 101 3.08 -27.34 14.02
N LYS A 102 2.45 -26.63 14.98
CA LYS A 102 1.28 -25.78 14.71
C LYS A 102 1.60 -24.65 13.73
N LEU A 103 2.75 -24.01 13.90
CA LEU A 103 3.17 -22.90 13.03
C LEU A 103 3.60 -23.41 11.65
N ALA A 104 4.27 -24.54 11.59
CA ALA A 104 4.61 -25.23 10.35
C ALA A 104 3.35 -25.62 9.55
N GLN A 105 2.29 -26.04 10.23
CA GLN A 105 1.00 -26.32 9.62
C GLN A 105 0.34 -25.03 9.06
N THR A 106 0.38 -23.92 9.81
CA THR A 106 -0.15 -22.63 9.35
C THR A 106 0.56 -22.18 8.08
N ILE A 107 1.88 -22.30 8.01
CA ILE A 107 2.65 -22.00 6.80
C ILE A 107 2.21 -22.90 5.63
N SER A 108 1.96 -24.18 5.90
CA SER A 108 1.51 -25.14 4.87
C SER A 108 0.13 -24.83 4.31
N LEU A 109 -0.75 -24.21 5.10
CA LEU A 109 -2.09 -23.78 4.67
C LEU A 109 -2.04 -22.54 3.75
N LYS A 110 -0.85 -21.93 3.58
CA LYS A 110 -0.61 -20.80 2.66
C LYS A 110 -1.67 -19.70 2.78
N THR A 111 -1.83 -19.17 4.01
CA THR A 111 -2.76 -18.05 4.20
C THR A 111 -2.45 -16.90 3.25
N ASN A 112 -3.47 -16.37 2.59
CA ASN A 112 -3.34 -15.30 1.62
C ASN A 112 -3.62 -13.92 2.21
N LYS A 113 -4.24 -13.85 3.38
CA LYS A 113 -4.57 -12.58 4.04
C LYS A 113 -3.31 -11.89 4.57
N SER A 114 -3.10 -10.65 4.16
CA SER A 114 -1.92 -9.87 4.54
C SER A 114 -1.75 -9.73 6.05
N ILE A 115 -2.84 -9.51 6.79
CA ILE A 115 -2.79 -9.39 8.25
C ILE A 115 -2.42 -10.72 8.93
N GLU A 116 -2.90 -11.85 8.43
CA GLU A 116 -2.56 -13.16 8.96
C GLU A 116 -1.09 -13.50 8.68
N ARG A 117 -0.58 -13.16 7.50
CA ARG A 117 0.85 -13.29 7.17
C ARG A 117 1.71 -12.43 8.08
N TYR A 118 1.27 -11.21 8.34
CA TYR A 118 1.98 -10.28 9.22
C TYR A 118 2.04 -10.80 10.66
N ARG A 119 0.93 -11.37 11.19
CA ARG A 119 0.89 -12.06 12.47
C ARG A 119 1.78 -13.30 12.48
N LEU A 120 1.71 -14.13 11.44
CA LEU A 120 2.55 -15.31 11.28
C LEU A 120 4.05 -14.97 11.35
N LEU A 121 4.48 -13.91 10.67
CA LEU A 121 5.87 -13.44 10.75
C LEU A 121 6.26 -13.00 12.15
N SER A 122 5.36 -12.33 12.88
CA SER A 122 5.56 -11.95 14.28
C SER A 122 5.72 -13.17 15.19
N ASP A 123 4.87 -14.19 14.99
CA ASP A 123 4.93 -15.43 15.76
C ASP A 123 6.24 -16.19 15.48
N ILE A 124 6.66 -16.25 14.22
CA ILE A 124 7.96 -16.85 13.82
C ILE A 124 9.11 -16.08 14.47
N TYR A 125 9.09 -14.75 14.40
CA TYR A 125 10.13 -13.91 14.99
C TYR A 125 10.24 -14.06 16.51
N ALA A 126 9.13 -14.31 17.19
CA ALA A 126 9.11 -14.51 18.63
C ALA A 126 9.79 -15.81 19.09
N ILE A 127 9.94 -16.82 18.21
CA ILE A 127 10.57 -18.11 18.53
C ILE A 127 12.09 -17.97 18.68
N ASP A 128 12.71 -17.34 17.70
CA ASP A 128 14.17 -17.20 17.62
C ASP A 128 14.50 -15.86 16.95
N ARG A 129 14.56 -14.80 17.77
CA ARG A 129 14.70 -13.43 17.28
C ARG A 129 15.99 -13.20 16.49
N GLU A 130 17.09 -13.80 16.92
CA GLU A 130 18.40 -13.57 16.30
C GLU A 130 18.48 -14.20 14.90
N ASN A 131 18.16 -15.49 14.79
CA ASN A 131 18.19 -16.18 13.52
C ASN A 131 17.08 -15.69 12.58
N CYS A 132 15.88 -15.40 13.10
CA CYS A 132 14.80 -14.82 12.30
C CYS A 132 15.12 -13.41 11.82
N LEU A 133 15.81 -12.57 12.61
CA LEU A 133 16.28 -11.26 12.17
C LEU A 133 17.19 -11.38 10.94
N SER A 134 18.14 -12.32 10.95
CA SER A 134 18.98 -12.60 9.79
C SER A 134 18.17 -13.02 8.56
N VAL A 135 17.24 -13.95 8.72
CA VAL A 135 16.35 -14.43 7.64
C VAL A 135 15.53 -13.29 7.06
N PHE A 136 14.88 -12.48 7.91
CA PHE A 136 14.04 -11.38 7.46
C PHE A 136 14.83 -10.29 6.75
N LYS A 137 16.04 -10.00 7.25
CA LYS A 137 16.96 -9.06 6.60
C LYS A 137 17.38 -9.54 5.21
N GLU A 138 17.68 -10.83 5.05
CA GLU A 138 18.02 -11.41 3.75
C GLU A 138 16.85 -11.35 2.77
N ILE A 139 15.63 -11.72 3.19
CA ILE A 139 14.43 -11.66 2.34
C ILE A 139 14.14 -10.22 1.94
N LEU A 140 14.20 -9.29 2.89
CA LEU A 140 13.97 -7.88 2.66
C LEU A 140 14.99 -7.31 1.67
N PHE A 141 16.27 -7.64 1.83
CA PHE A 141 17.34 -7.19 0.94
C PHE A 141 17.18 -7.74 -0.48
N GLU A 142 16.84 -9.02 -0.64
CA GLU A 142 16.59 -9.67 -1.92
C GLU A 142 15.43 -9.02 -2.67
N ASN A 143 14.31 -8.78 -1.98
CA ASN A 143 13.14 -8.12 -2.57
C ASN A 143 13.42 -6.66 -2.94
N LEU A 144 14.13 -5.91 -2.09
CA LEU A 144 14.53 -4.53 -2.41
C LEU A 144 15.49 -4.47 -3.60
N LEU A 145 16.41 -5.41 -3.71
CA LEU A 145 17.28 -5.51 -4.88
C LEU A 145 16.44 -5.75 -6.14
N ALA A 146 15.51 -6.70 -6.11
CA ALA A 146 14.59 -6.97 -7.22
C ALA A 146 13.80 -5.70 -7.61
N ILE A 147 13.19 -5.02 -6.66
CA ILE A 147 12.46 -3.77 -6.89
C ILE A 147 13.37 -2.69 -7.50
N SER A 148 14.61 -2.55 -7.01
CA SER A 148 15.54 -1.50 -7.49
C SER A 148 16.02 -1.68 -8.93
N LEU A 149 15.87 -2.86 -9.50
CA LEU A 149 16.26 -3.21 -10.87
C LEU A 149 15.10 -3.10 -11.87
N GLU A 150 13.89 -2.90 -11.39
CA GLU A 150 12.70 -2.68 -12.20
C GLU A 150 12.56 -1.22 -12.64
N LYS A 151 11.82 -0.98 -13.72
CA LYS A 151 11.74 0.35 -14.35
C LYS A 151 10.43 1.08 -14.08
N LYS A 152 9.31 0.34 -14.08
CA LYS A 152 7.97 0.89 -13.94
C LYS A 152 7.16 0.12 -12.93
N PHE A 153 6.40 0.85 -12.12
CA PHE A 153 5.60 0.30 -11.03
C PHE A 153 4.19 0.86 -11.05
N SER A 154 3.26 0.10 -10.52
CA SER A 154 2.03 0.61 -9.91
C SER A 154 2.10 0.44 -8.39
N LEU A 155 1.48 1.34 -7.66
CA LEU A 155 1.42 1.34 -6.20
C LEU A 155 -0.02 1.43 -5.75
N LEU A 156 -0.43 0.53 -4.86
CA LEU A 156 -1.70 0.58 -4.15
C LEU A 156 -1.40 0.61 -2.64
N TRP A 157 -1.94 1.58 -1.92
CA TRP A 157 -1.78 1.70 -0.48
C TRP A 157 -3.06 1.26 0.25
N LYS A 158 -2.89 0.42 1.27
CA LYS A 158 -3.96 0.05 2.22
C LYS A 158 -3.47 0.26 3.66
N THR A 159 -4.25 0.93 4.49
CA THR A 159 -3.97 1.08 5.91
C THR A 159 -4.27 -0.23 6.65
N LEU A 160 -3.52 -0.53 7.70
CA LEU A 160 -3.84 -1.61 8.63
C LEU A 160 -4.54 -1.04 9.87
N PRO A 161 -5.40 -1.82 10.54
CA PRO A 161 -6.02 -1.42 11.79
C PRO A 161 -4.98 -1.00 12.83
N SER A 162 -5.26 0.08 13.57
CA SER A 162 -4.34 0.65 14.55
C SER A 162 -4.04 -0.25 15.75
N ASP A 163 -4.88 -1.25 15.98
CA ASP A 163 -4.76 -2.27 17.02
C ASP A 163 -3.93 -3.49 16.61
N THR A 164 -3.39 -3.49 15.38
CA THR A 164 -2.53 -4.56 14.87
C THR A 164 -1.22 -4.62 15.68
N LYS A 165 -1.26 -5.33 16.80
CA LYS A 165 -0.07 -5.60 17.63
C LYS A 165 0.78 -6.65 16.95
N VAL A 166 1.88 -6.22 16.34
CA VAL A 166 2.85 -7.08 15.71
C VAL A 166 4.24 -6.69 16.16
N ILE A 167 5.04 -7.68 16.54
CA ILE A 167 6.43 -7.50 16.97
C ILE A 167 7.34 -7.98 15.85
N LEU A 168 7.74 -7.04 14.99
CA LEU A 168 8.72 -7.28 13.93
C LEU A 168 9.85 -6.25 14.01
N PRO A 169 11.04 -6.57 13.52
CA PRO A 169 12.10 -5.58 13.36
C PRO A 169 11.66 -4.52 12.35
N ILE A 170 12.06 -3.27 12.59
CA ILE A 170 11.76 -2.13 11.71
C ILE A 170 13.05 -1.59 11.13
N TRP A 171 13.09 -1.47 9.80
CA TRP A 171 14.25 -0.93 9.08
C TRP A 171 13.93 0.45 8.50
N GLN A 172 14.87 1.38 8.67
CA GLN A 172 14.75 2.71 8.11
C GLN A 172 14.94 2.68 6.58
N LEU A 173 14.02 3.30 5.86
CA LEU A 173 14.07 3.32 4.39
C LEU A 173 15.39 3.91 3.87
N ALA A 174 15.90 4.97 4.49
CA ALA A 174 17.16 5.62 4.08
C ALA A 174 18.37 4.68 4.17
N ASP A 175 18.44 3.85 5.22
CA ASP A 175 19.54 2.89 5.38
C ASP A 175 19.44 1.77 4.33
N LEU A 176 18.22 1.32 4.04
CA LEU A 176 17.96 0.32 3.02
C LEU A 176 18.30 0.84 1.62
N GLU A 177 17.91 2.07 1.28
CA GLU A 177 18.26 2.72 0.02
C GLU A 177 19.77 2.78 -0.17
N LYS A 178 20.51 3.22 0.86
CA LYS A 178 21.97 3.31 0.83
C LYS A 178 22.62 1.94 0.64
N ALA A 179 22.11 0.92 1.33
CA ALA A 179 22.65 -0.44 1.23
C ALA A 179 22.42 -1.04 -0.17
N ILE A 180 21.24 -0.81 -0.75
CA ILE A 180 20.86 -1.37 -2.06
C ILE A 180 21.52 -0.64 -3.22
N ALA A 181 21.73 0.68 -3.15
CA ALA A 181 22.22 1.49 -4.27
C ALA A 181 23.51 0.93 -4.87
N LYS A 182 24.49 0.59 -4.03
CA LYS A 182 25.78 0.04 -4.48
C LYS A 182 25.65 -1.34 -5.14
N VAL A 183 24.76 -2.19 -4.59
CA VAL A 183 24.54 -3.55 -5.11
C VAL A 183 23.76 -3.48 -6.44
N ALA A 184 22.74 -2.64 -6.52
CA ALA A 184 21.98 -2.44 -7.75
C ALA A 184 22.86 -1.89 -8.88
N GLU A 185 23.83 -1.01 -8.58
CA GLU A 185 24.79 -0.53 -9.55
C GLU A 185 25.67 -1.66 -10.09
N GLN A 186 26.18 -2.55 -9.23
CA GLN A 186 26.92 -3.74 -9.66
C GLN A 186 26.07 -4.62 -10.59
N TRP A 187 24.79 -4.83 -10.25
CA TRP A 187 23.89 -5.65 -11.06
C TRP A 187 23.59 -5.03 -12.44
N ARG A 188 23.49 -3.70 -12.52
CA ARG A 188 23.36 -3.01 -13.82
C ARG A 188 24.59 -3.16 -14.71
N GLY A 189 25.75 -3.44 -14.13
CA GLY A 189 27.00 -3.70 -14.85
C GLY A 189 27.12 -5.11 -15.44
N PHE A 190 26.32 -6.09 -15.05
CA PHE A 190 26.34 -7.43 -15.61
C PHE A 190 25.88 -7.43 -17.10
N ALA A 191 26.43 -8.31 -17.92
CA ALA A 191 26.12 -8.38 -19.33
C ALA A 191 24.82 -9.15 -19.62
N HIS A 192 24.58 -10.25 -18.94
CA HIS A 192 23.47 -11.17 -19.15
C HIS A 192 22.47 -11.21 -17.99
N VAL A 193 22.98 -11.19 -16.76
CA VAL A 193 22.16 -11.21 -15.55
C VAL A 193 21.66 -9.79 -15.26
N ARG A 194 20.34 -9.59 -15.25
CA ARG A 194 19.71 -8.27 -15.04
C ARG A 194 18.81 -8.20 -13.82
N HIS A 195 18.36 -9.35 -13.31
CA HIS A 195 17.38 -9.39 -12.24
C HIS A 195 17.49 -10.70 -11.43
N PRO A 196 17.36 -10.68 -10.08
CA PRO A 196 17.48 -11.86 -9.22
C PRO A 196 16.43 -12.95 -9.50
N TYR A 197 15.32 -12.61 -10.14
CA TYR A 197 14.23 -13.54 -10.45
C TYR A 197 14.34 -14.16 -11.85
N GLN A 198 15.37 -13.83 -12.62
CA GLN A 198 15.66 -14.57 -13.85
C GLN A 198 16.00 -16.03 -13.53
N THR A 199 15.67 -16.93 -14.44
CA THR A 199 16.00 -18.36 -14.35
C THR A 199 17.17 -18.71 -15.25
N VAL A 200 17.75 -19.85 -15.03
CA VAL A 200 18.99 -20.28 -15.69
C VAL A 200 18.84 -21.66 -16.31
N GLN A 201 19.17 -21.75 -17.59
CA GLN A 201 19.15 -23.00 -18.34
C GLN A 201 20.57 -23.42 -18.71
N LEU A 202 20.97 -24.64 -18.35
CA LEU A 202 22.23 -25.24 -18.80
C LEU A 202 22.18 -25.49 -20.31
N LEU A 203 23.21 -25.05 -21.03
CA LEU A 203 23.35 -25.25 -22.47
C LEU A 203 24.43 -26.30 -22.78
N ASP A 204 25.58 -26.22 -22.13
CA ASP A 204 26.70 -27.12 -22.32
C ASP A 204 26.72 -28.19 -21.22
N THR A 205 26.26 -29.38 -21.53
CA THR A 205 26.20 -30.53 -20.65
C THR A 205 27.54 -31.29 -20.51
N GLU A 206 28.51 -30.97 -21.34
CA GLU A 206 29.83 -31.60 -21.33
C GLU A 206 30.87 -30.82 -20.52
N CYS A 207 30.56 -29.58 -20.15
CA CYS A 207 31.46 -28.75 -19.33
C CYS A 207 31.67 -29.33 -17.93
N GLY A 208 32.82 -29.06 -17.34
CA GLY A 208 33.19 -29.60 -16.02
C GLY A 208 32.22 -29.25 -14.90
N ILE A 209 31.56 -28.07 -14.96
CA ILE A 209 30.56 -27.67 -13.96
C ILE A 209 29.25 -28.46 -14.08
N ALA A 210 28.92 -28.98 -15.28
CA ALA A 210 27.76 -29.83 -15.51
C ALA A 210 27.91 -31.20 -14.81
N GLN A 211 29.12 -31.58 -14.39
CA GLN A 211 29.37 -32.79 -13.60
C GLN A 211 28.98 -32.63 -12.12
N VAL A 212 28.64 -31.39 -11.69
CA VAL A 212 28.14 -31.12 -10.33
C VAL A 212 26.63 -31.35 -10.30
N PRO A 213 26.12 -32.44 -9.67
CA PRO A 213 24.70 -32.78 -9.73
C PRO A 213 23.77 -31.65 -9.28
N LEU A 214 24.14 -30.93 -8.22
CA LEU A 214 23.35 -29.79 -7.74
C LEU A 214 23.26 -28.67 -8.80
N PHE A 215 24.35 -28.39 -9.51
CA PHE A 215 24.35 -27.37 -10.54
C PHE A 215 23.39 -27.69 -11.68
N THR A 216 23.48 -28.93 -12.19
CA THR A 216 22.59 -29.41 -13.26
C THR A 216 21.12 -29.38 -12.83
N GLN A 217 20.84 -29.76 -11.58
CA GLN A 217 19.49 -29.77 -11.04
C GLN A 217 18.89 -28.35 -10.97
N VAL A 218 19.68 -27.32 -10.62
CA VAL A 218 19.18 -25.95 -10.41
C VAL A 218 19.25 -25.07 -11.66
N THR A 219 19.85 -25.57 -12.73
CA THR A 219 19.95 -24.87 -14.03
C THR A 219 19.06 -25.52 -15.11
N ASP A 220 17.88 -25.99 -14.70
CA ASP A 220 16.86 -26.59 -15.58
C ASP A 220 15.86 -25.58 -16.14
N GLY A 221 16.10 -24.30 -15.93
CA GLY A 221 15.22 -23.20 -16.38
C GLY A 221 14.10 -22.84 -15.40
N LYS A 222 13.98 -23.52 -14.25
CA LYS A 222 12.88 -23.31 -13.30
C LYS A 222 13.28 -22.49 -12.08
N TYR A 223 14.52 -22.60 -11.64
CA TYR A 223 14.99 -21.93 -10.42
C TYR A 223 15.45 -20.50 -10.70
N ARG A 224 15.01 -19.57 -9.86
CA ARG A 224 15.49 -18.17 -9.89
C ARG A 224 16.96 -18.11 -9.46
N ILE A 225 17.68 -17.09 -9.89
CA ILE A 225 19.07 -16.86 -9.46
C ILE A 225 19.16 -16.72 -7.94
N SER A 226 18.17 -16.11 -7.29
CA SER A 226 18.09 -16.05 -5.83
C SER A 226 17.97 -17.43 -5.17
N GLU A 227 17.16 -18.32 -5.75
CA GLU A 227 17.02 -19.70 -5.27
C GLU A 227 18.30 -20.53 -5.47
N ILE A 228 18.99 -20.32 -6.60
CA ILE A 228 20.29 -20.93 -6.88
C ILE A 228 21.32 -20.48 -5.83
N ALA A 229 21.35 -19.18 -5.52
CA ALA A 229 22.23 -18.62 -4.49
C ALA A 229 22.01 -19.29 -3.12
N ASP A 230 20.75 -19.42 -2.70
CA ASP A 230 20.39 -20.08 -1.43
C ASP A 230 20.81 -21.55 -1.39
N ARG A 231 20.59 -22.30 -2.49
CA ARG A 231 20.95 -23.72 -2.56
C ARG A 231 22.46 -23.96 -2.51
N PHE A 232 23.24 -23.02 -3.05
CA PHE A 232 24.71 -23.03 -2.95
C PHE A 232 25.23 -22.34 -1.69
N GLN A 233 24.37 -21.84 -0.82
CA GLN A 233 24.72 -21.07 0.39
C GLN A 233 25.71 -19.93 0.07
N GLN A 234 25.45 -19.23 -1.03
CA GLN A 234 26.28 -18.13 -1.49
C GLN A 234 25.49 -16.82 -1.54
N HIS A 235 26.19 -15.72 -1.36
CA HIS A 235 25.60 -14.39 -1.54
C HIS A 235 25.09 -14.21 -2.98
N ILE A 236 23.89 -13.68 -3.13
CA ILE A 236 23.18 -13.56 -4.41
C ILE A 236 24.01 -12.84 -5.50
N THR A 237 24.71 -11.75 -5.15
CA THR A 237 25.54 -11.02 -6.10
C THR A 237 26.76 -11.84 -6.57
N ARG A 238 27.33 -12.68 -5.70
CA ARG A 238 28.43 -13.57 -6.08
C ARG A 238 27.94 -14.67 -7.03
N THR A 239 26.77 -15.22 -6.78
CA THR A 239 26.13 -16.19 -7.67
C THR A 239 25.81 -15.56 -9.01
N ALA A 240 25.21 -14.36 -9.02
CA ALA A 240 24.92 -13.61 -10.23
C ALA A 240 26.18 -13.35 -11.08
N LEU A 241 27.29 -12.92 -10.47
CA LEU A 241 28.56 -12.71 -11.17
C LEU A 241 29.11 -13.99 -11.81
N LYS A 242 29.00 -15.14 -11.12
CA LYS A 242 29.43 -16.42 -11.68
C LYS A 242 28.55 -16.85 -12.86
N LEU A 243 27.24 -16.70 -12.73
CA LEU A 243 26.28 -17.04 -13.77
C LEU A 243 26.41 -16.12 -14.99
N ASP A 244 26.68 -14.85 -14.79
CA ASP A 244 26.96 -13.87 -15.85
C ASP A 244 28.18 -14.30 -16.70
N LYS A 245 29.28 -14.72 -16.04
CA LYS A 245 30.46 -15.26 -16.71
C LYS A 245 30.21 -16.59 -17.44
N LEU A 246 29.40 -17.48 -16.84
CA LEU A 246 29.01 -18.72 -17.50
C LEU A 246 28.12 -18.47 -18.72
N ALA A 247 27.28 -17.44 -18.67
CA ALA A 247 26.47 -17.03 -19.79
C ALA A 247 27.31 -16.38 -20.92
N GLU A 248 28.32 -15.60 -20.57
CA GLU A 248 29.30 -15.05 -21.52
C GLU A 248 30.02 -16.18 -22.31
N ASN A 249 30.38 -17.25 -21.62
CA ASN A 249 30.99 -18.45 -22.21
C ASN A 249 29.99 -19.41 -22.86
N ARG A 250 28.69 -19.05 -22.94
CA ARG A 250 27.60 -19.88 -23.47
C ARG A 250 27.44 -21.24 -22.76
N THR A 251 27.92 -21.37 -21.53
CA THR A 251 27.69 -22.57 -20.70
C THR A 251 26.27 -22.62 -20.21
N VAL A 252 25.68 -21.46 -19.91
CA VAL A 252 24.27 -21.33 -19.51
C VAL A 252 23.58 -20.23 -20.29
N ALA A 253 22.25 -20.31 -20.41
CA ALA A 253 21.41 -19.21 -20.83
C ALA A 253 20.72 -18.58 -19.63
N ILE A 254 20.75 -17.26 -19.55
CA ILE A 254 19.94 -16.49 -18.62
C ILE A 254 18.60 -16.21 -19.30
N LEU A 255 17.53 -16.78 -18.77
CA LEU A 255 16.20 -16.64 -19.36
C LEU A 255 15.57 -15.30 -18.96
N PRO A 256 14.77 -14.69 -19.84
CA PRO A 256 14.09 -13.43 -19.53
C PRO A 256 13.12 -13.62 -18.35
N LEU A 257 12.79 -12.50 -17.70
CA LEU A 257 11.69 -12.49 -16.73
C LEU A 257 10.40 -12.88 -17.44
N THR A 258 9.80 -13.94 -16.96
CA THR A 258 8.47 -14.35 -17.41
C THR A 258 7.49 -14.11 -16.29
N LYS A 259 6.30 -13.59 -16.62
CA LYS A 259 5.20 -13.60 -15.68
C LYS A 259 4.91 -15.07 -15.38
N ARG A 260 5.35 -15.59 -14.24
CA ARG A 260 4.82 -16.87 -13.77
C ARG A 260 3.32 -16.66 -13.72
N LEU A 261 2.54 -17.46 -14.43
CA LEU A 261 1.10 -17.45 -14.38
C LEU A 261 0.72 -17.72 -12.92
N ILE A 262 0.61 -16.66 -12.16
CA ILE A 262 -0.14 -16.69 -10.92
C ILE A 262 -1.55 -16.95 -11.43
N ASP A 263 -2.17 -18.00 -10.93
CA ASP A 263 -3.57 -18.26 -11.20
C ASP A 263 -4.30 -16.95 -10.92
N ILE A 264 -4.77 -16.28 -12.00
CA ILE A 264 -5.44 -14.96 -11.90
C ILE A 264 -6.65 -15.07 -10.97
N ASN A 265 -7.23 -16.28 -10.87
CA ASN A 265 -8.25 -16.60 -9.88
C ASN A 265 -7.73 -16.55 -8.44
N SER A 266 -6.44 -16.85 -8.18
CA SER A 266 -5.87 -16.71 -6.83
C SER A 266 -5.59 -15.25 -6.46
N LEU A 267 -5.26 -14.39 -7.43
CA LEU A 267 -5.06 -12.95 -7.19
C LEU A 267 -6.38 -12.20 -7.04
N ALA A 268 -7.38 -12.55 -7.86
CA ALA A 268 -8.74 -12.01 -7.74
C ALA A 268 -9.45 -12.50 -6.45
N ILE A 269 -9.11 -13.71 -6.00
CA ILE A 269 -9.55 -14.26 -4.72
C ILE A 269 -8.83 -13.57 -3.55
N ASP A 270 -7.52 -13.25 -3.70
CA ASP A 270 -6.76 -12.55 -2.65
C ASP A 270 -7.29 -11.13 -2.40
N ASP A 271 -7.59 -10.38 -3.46
CA ASP A 271 -8.18 -9.04 -3.33
C ASP A 271 -9.65 -9.12 -2.85
N LYS A 272 -10.42 -10.14 -3.25
CA LYS A 272 -11.79 -10.35 -2.77
C LYS A 272 -11.86 -10.95 -1.36
N LEU A 273 -10.90 -11.80 -0.96
CA LEU A 273 -10.88 -12.40 0.38
C LEU A 273 -10.33 -11.43 1.44
N ASP A 274 -9.46 -10.48 1.08
CA ASP A 274 -9.12 -9.35 1.94
C ASP A 274 -10.32 -8.39 2.07
N GLU A 275 -11.20 -8.30 1.05
CA GLU A 275 -12.46 -7.56 1.10
C GLU A 275 -13.59 -8.30 1.86
N GLU A 276 -13.63 -9.65 1.84
CA GLU A 276 -14.68 -10.42 2.51
C GLU A 276 -14.49 -10.61 4.03
N ASN A 277 -13.31 -10.30 4.59
CA ASN A 277 -13.05 -10.39 6.05
C ASN A 277 -12.58 -9.11 6.73
N GLU A 278 -12.34 -8.01 6.02
CA GLU A 278 -12.58 -6.71 6.61
C GLU A 278 -14.12 -6.61 6.71
N LYS A 279 -14.66 -6.39 7.92
CA LYS A 279 -16.02 -5.85 8.01
C LYS A 279 -16.09 -4.78 6.93
N PRO A 280 -17.04 -4.85 5.98
CA PRO A 280 -17.10 -3.90 4.89
C PRO A 280 -17.00 -2.51 5.52
N GLN A 281 -16.00 -1.72 5.10
CA GLN A 281 -15.87 -0.36 5.60
C GLN A 281 -17.21 0.30 5.34
N PRO A 282 -17.89 0.82 6.37
CA PRO A 282 -19.21 1.37 6.16
C PRO A 282 -19.14 2.49 5.12
N LYS A 283 -20.06 2.42 4.17
CA LYS A 283 -20.17 3.37 3.07
C LYS A 283 -20.96 4.58 3.52
N VAL A 284 -20.33 5.73 3.53
CA VAL A 284 -20.98 7.01 3.88
C VAL A 284 -21.13 7.85 2.62
N MET A 285 -22.35 8.27 2.32
CA MET A 285 -22.59 9.21 1.25
C MET A 285 -22.87 10.61 1.80
N ILE A 286 -22.29 11.62 1.16
CA ILE A 286 -22.49 13.02 1.52
C ILE A 286 -23.04 13.76 0.30
N VAL A 287 -24.20 14.39 0.45
CA VAL A 287 -24.88 15.17 -0.59
C VAL A 287 -24.92 16.63 -0.16
N ASP A 288 -24.17 17.49 -0.84
CA ASP A 288 -24.06 18.92 -0.51
C ASP A 288 -23.61 19.66 -1.78
N ASP A 289 -24.22 20.80 -2.11
CA ASP A 289 -23.89 21.60 -3.28
C ASP A 289 -22.60 22.42 -3.12
N SER A 290 -22.00 22.42 -1.92
CA SER A 290 -20.74 23.11 -1.64
C SER A 290 -19.53 22.18 -1.79
N PRO A 291 -18.70 22.34 -2.86
CA PRO A 291 -17.50 21.51 -3.05
C PRO A 291 -16.50 21.62 -1.88
N VAL A 292 -16.48 22.77 -1.21
CA VAL A 292 -15.61 23.01 -0.06
C VAL A 292 -16.05 22.16 1.14
N LEU A 293 -17.36 22.13 1.43
CA LEU A 293 -17.92 21.32 2.52
C LEU A 293 -17.79 19.83 2.22
N LEU A 294 -18.08 19.41 1.00
CA LEU A 294 -17.87 18.02 0.56
C LEU A 294 -16.42 17.58 0.80
N LYS A 295 -15.45 18.41 0.42
CA LYS A 295 -14.04 18.10 0.61
C LYS A 295 -13.63 18.05 2.09
N GLN A 296 -14.10 19.03 2.90
CA GLN A 296 -13.77 19.08 4.33
C GLN A 296 -14.38 17.90 5.10
N PHE A 297 -15.67 17.64 4.84
CA PHE A 297 -16.40 16.55 5.48
C PHE A 297 -15.87 15.19 5.02
N GLY A 298 -15.56 15.08 3.72
CA GLY A 298 -14.92 13.93 3.15
C GLY A 298 -13.57 13.61 3.81
N ASN A 299 -12.67 14.57 3.92
CA ASN A 299 -11.37 14.39 4.58
C ASN A 299 -11.51 13.98 6.05
N LEU A 300 -12.51 14.50 6.76
CA LEU A 300 -12.80 14.14 8.15
C LEU A 300 -13.15 12.65 8.26
N LEU A 301 -14.08 12.17 7.44
CA LEU A 301 -14.55 10.80 7.49
C LEU A 301 -13.51 9.80 6.96
N ALA A 302 -12.73 10.17 5.94
CA ALA A 302 -11.61 9.37 5.45
C ALA A 302 -10.58 9.11 6.57
N SER A 303 -10.30 10.15 7.39
CA SER A 303 -9.39 10.01 8.52
C SER A 303 -9.89 9.03 9.60
N TRP A 304 -11.18 8.68 9.56
CA TRP A 304 -11.81 7.72 10.47
C TRP A 304 -12.03 6.34 9.87
N GLY A 305 -11.60 6.10 8.62
CA GLY A 305 -11.66 4.79 7.99
C GLY A 305 -12.97 4.45 7.27
N TYR A 306 -13.81 5.46 6.94
CA TYR A 306 -15.04 5.25 6.17
C TYR A 306 -14.79 5.31 4.66
N GLN A 307 -15.49 4.47 3.91
CA GLN A 307 -15.57 4.59 2.46
C GLN A 307 -16.60 5.67 2.10
N MET A 308 -16.23 6.64 1.24
CA MET A 308 -17.08 7.79 1.00
C MET A 308 -17.44 7.97 -0.46
N THR A 309 -18.70 8.39 -0.68
CA THR A 309 -19.19 8.91 -1.96
C THR A 309 -19.65 10.35 -1.76
N LEU A 310 -19.06 11.28 -2.51
CA LEU A 310 -19.39 12.72 -2.46
C LEU A 310 -20.26 13.09 -3.66
N VAL A 311 -21.40 13.73 -3.41
CA VAL A 311 -22.40 14.08 -4.42
C VAL A 311 -22.69 15.57 -4.34
N ASP A 312 -22.36 16.30 -5.39
CA ASP A 312 -22.56 17.75 -5.52
C ASP A 312 -23.87 18.14 -6.25
N ASP A 313 -24.55 17.15 -6.83
CA ASP A 313 -25.78 17.33 -7.59
C ASP A 313 -26.94 16.56 -6.95
N SER A 314 -27.85 17.28 -6.30
CA SER A 314 -29.03 16.69 -5.64
C SER A 314 -29.95 15.90 -6.58
N ALA A 315 -29.99 16.24 -7.88
CA ALA A 315 -30.79 15.53 -8.87
C ALA A 315 -30.28 14.11 -9.15
N LYS A 316 -28.97 13.87 -9.00
CA LYS A 316 -28.32 12.57 -9.19
C LYS A 316 -28.30 11.74 -7.91
N ALA A 317 -28.54 12.33 -6.75
CA ALA A 317 -28.35 11.70 -5.45
C ALA A 317 -29.17 10.40 -5.30
N THR A 318 -30.44 10.37 -5.66
CA THR A 318 -31.28 9.17 -5.55
C THR A 318 -30.73 8.00 -6.38
N GLN A 319 -30.27 8.27 -7.61
CA GLN A 319 -29.69 7.25 -8.50
C GLN A 319 -28.36 6.72 -7.93
N GLN A 320 -27.53 7.60 -7.39
CA GLN A 320 -26.26 7.21 -6.79
C GLN A 320 -26.46 6.42 -5.49
N ILE A 321 -27.42 6.80 -4.64
CA ILE A 321 -27.77 6.02 -3.44
C ILE A 321 -28.23 4.59 -3.81
N LEU A 322 -29.00 4.45 -4.89
CA LEU A 322 -29.42 3.13 -5.40
C LEU A 322 -28.25 2.27 -5.91
N ALA A 323 -27.29 2.92 -6.59
CA ALA A 323 -26.13 2.24 -7.16
C ALA A 323 -25.11 1.84 -6.07
N GLU A 324 -24.76 2.75 -5.18
CA GLU A 324 -23.69 2.61 -4.19
C GLU A 324 -24.13 1.91 -2.91
N LYS A 325 -25.44 1.92 -2.61
CA LYS A 325 -26.06 1.34 -1.40
C LYS A 325 -25.30 1.73 -0.12
N PRO A 326 -25.23 3.03 0.22
CA PRO A 326 -24.52 3.49 1.41
C PRO A 326 -25.21 3.03 2.70
N ASP A 327 -24.43 2.81 3.74
CA ASP A 327 -24.92 2.47 5.08
C ASP A 327 -25.57 3.67 5.78
N ILE A 328 -25.17 4.89 5.42
CA ILE A 328 -25.73 6.16 5.91
C ILE A 328 -25.53 7.27 4.88
N VAL A 329 -26.48 8.21 4.84
CA VAL A 329 -26.43 9.39 3.96
C VAL A 329 -26.54 10.65 4.78
N PHE A 330 -25.52 11.55 4.67
CA PHE A 330 -25.58 12.93 5.15
C PHE A 330 -26.01 13.81 3.97
N MET A 331 -26.99 14.69 4.17
CA MET A 331 -27.47 15.57 3.11
C MET A 331 -27.75 16.97 3.61
N ASP A 332 -27.37 17.96 2.81
CA ASP A 332 -27.78 19.34 3.07
C ASP A 332 -29.28 19.53 2.83
N ILE A 333 -29.89 20.44 3.57
CA ILE A 333 -31.29 20.83 3.36
C ILE A 333 -31.40 21.81 2.20
N ASN A 334 -30.50 22.79 2.15
CA ASN A 334 -30.61 23.94 1.27
C ASN A 334 -29.78 23.77 -0.01
N MET A 335 -30.20 22.86 -0.87
CA MET A 335 -29.54 22.61 -2.16
C MET A 335 -30.38 23.23 -3.32
N PRO A 336 -29.72 23.72 -4.40
CA PRO A 336 -30.41 24.15 -5.60
C PRO A 336 -31.12 22.95 -6.27
N HIS A 337 -32.19 23.23 -7.00
CA HIS A 337 -33.04 22.30 -7.76
C HIS A 337 -33.91 21.37 -6.93
N LEU A 338 -33.34 20.65 -5.93
CA LEU A 338 -34.07 19.71 -5.10
C LEU A 338 -33.58 19.84 -3.65
N ASN A 339 -34.45 20.33 -2.76
CA ASN A 339 -34.07 20.44 -1.35
C ASN A 339 -34.02 19.08 -0.63
N GLY A 340 -33.28 19.03 0.49
CA GLY A 340 -33.07 17.78 1.22
C GLY A 340 -34.37 17.06 1.64
N PHE A 341 -35.44 17.77 1.97
CA PHE A 341 -36.72 17.15 2.33
C PHE A 341 -37.44 16.52 1.14
N GLU A 342 -37.32 17.07 -0.04
CA GLU A 342 -37.85 16.50 -1.27
C GLU A 342 -37.05 15.27 -1.69
N LEU A 343 -35.72 15.34 -1.55
CA LEU A 343 -34.85 14.20 -1.77
C LEU A 343 -35.19 13.03 -0.82
N ILE A 344 -35.42 13.28 0.46
CA ILE A 344 -35.90 12.26 1.41
C ILE A 344 -37.19 11.60 0.93
N LYS A 345 -38.18 12.39 0.49
CA LYS A 345 -39.43 11.84 -0.04
C LYS A 345 -39.19 10.91 -1.24
N GLN A 346 -38.26 11.28 -2.14
CA GLN A 346 -37.90 10.43 -3.28
C GLN A 346 -37.23 9.14 -2.81
N ILE A 347 -36.26 9.23 -1.90
CA ILE A 347 -35.57 8.08 -1.33
C ILE A 347 -36.55 7.13 -0.65
N ARG A 348 -37.45 7.61 0.21
CA ARG A 348 -38.40 6.83 0.96
C ARG A 348 -39.50 6.15 0.10
N ARG A 349 -39.72 6.64 -1.12
CA ARG A 349 -40.60 6.00 -2.11
C ARG A 349 -39.96 4.77 -2.76
N GLN A 350 -38.66 4.61 -2.68
CA GLN A 350 -37.97 3.43 -3.19
C GLN A 350 -37.96 2.34 -2.09
N SER A 351 -38.57 1.21 -2.35
CA SER A 351 -38.70 0.11 -1.37
C SER A 351 -37.32 -0.40 -0.86
N SER A 352 -36.31 -0.39 -1.72
CA SER A 352 -34.93 -0.79 -1.37
C SER A 352 -34.19 0.20 -0.50
N LEU A 353 -34.65 1.46 -0.39
CA LEU A 353 -34.00 2.54 0.35
C LEU A 353 -34.79 3.01 1.58
N THR A 354 -35.90 2.36 1.89
CA THR A 354 -36.79 2.76 2.99
C THR A 354 -36.07 2.85 4.34
N ASN A 355 -35.13 1.94 4.59
CA ASN A 355 -34.43 1.80 5.87
C ASN A 355 -33.04 2.45 5.90
N VAL A 356 -32.56 3.06 4.81
CA VAL A 356 -31.28 3.73 4.80
C VAL A 356 -31.29 4.90 5.82
N PRO A 357 -30.36 4.94 6.79
CA PRO A 357 -30.25 6.05 7.73
C PRO A 357 -29.96 7.35 7.01
N LEU A 358 -30.74 8.40 7.29
CA LEU A 358 -30.60 9.71 6.69
C LEU A 358 -30.32 10.76 7.77
N VAL A 359 -29.32 11.61 7.53
CA VAL A 359 -28.91 12.70 8.42
C VAL A 359 -29.01 14.01 7.64
N LEU A 360 -29.89 14.89 8.09
CA LEU A 360 -30.02 16.24 7.54
C LEU A 360 -28.97 17.17 8.17
N VAL A 361 -28.15 17.77 7.34
CA VAL A 361 -27.09 18.71 7.76
C VAL A 361 -27.46 20.11 7.26
N THR A 362 -27.51 21.11 8.12
CA THR A 362 -27.89 22.46 7.70
C THR A 362 -27.27 23.55 8.57
N SER A 363 -27.10 24.71 7.97
CA SER A 363 -26.70 25.93 8.67
C SER A 363 -27.85 26.62 9.42
N GLU A 364 -29.11 26.24 9.16
CA GLU A 364 -30.32 26.80 9.80
C GLU A 364 -30.84 25.94 10.94
N ASN A 365 -30.71 26.41 12.15
CA ASN A 365 -31.34 25.79 13.35
C ASN A 365 -32.79 26.32 13.50
N SER A 366 -33.69 25.92 12.61
CA SER A 366 -35.09 26.21 12.81
C SER A 366 -35.83 25.06 13.50
N ILE A 367 -36.68 25.37 14.47
CA ILE A 367 -37.55 24.42 15.14
C ILE A 367 -38.37 23.62 14.12
N THR A 368 -38.82 24.30 13.05
CA THR A 368 -39.57 23.71 11.94
C THR A 368 -38.78 22.61 11.21
N ASN A 369 -37.48 22.79 11.01
CA ASN A 369 -36.63 21.80 10.35
C ASN A 369 -36.43 20.57 11.25
N ASN A 370 -36.28 20.74 12.55
CA ASN A 370 -36.20 19.64 13.51
C ASN A 370 -37.50 18.79 13.54
N PHE A 371 -38.67 19.41 13.47
CA PHE A 371 -39.95 18.70 13.39
C PHE A 371 -40.09 17.91 12.08
N ARG A 372 -39.70 18.50 10.95
CA ARG A 372 -39.72 17.81 9.65
C ARG A 372 -38.76 16.64 9.60
N ALA A 373 -37.57 16.77 10.16
CA ALA A 373 -36.58 15.68 10.27
C ALA A 373 -37.11 14.50 11.11
N LYS A 374 -37.73 14.78 12.26
CA LYS A 374 -38.40 13.75 13.09
C LYS A 374 -39.52 13.04 12.34
N TRP A 375 -40.36 13.80 11.62
CA TRP A 375 -41.44 13.25 10.83
C TRP A 375 -40.95 12.35 9.69
N ALA A 376 -39.80 12.66 9.11
CA ALA A 376 -39.17 11.89 8.03
C ALA A 376 -38.32 10.71 8.55
N ASN A 377 -38.30 10.46 9.86
CA ASN A 377 -37.44 9.48 10.52
C ASN A 377 -35.94 9.69 10.17
N CYS A 378 -35.49 10.94 10.28
CA CYS A 378 -34.12 11.34 10.00
C CYS A 378 -33.47 11.96 11.25
N ARG A 379 -32.14 11.84 11.34
CA ARG A 379 -31.35 12.62 12.29
C ARG A 379 -31.14 14.03 11.75
N PHE A 380 -30.84 14.94 12.66
CA PHE A 380 -30.55 16.34 12.34
C PHE A 380 -29.20 16.74 12.91
N LEU A 381 -28.39 17.45 12.11
CA LEU A 381 -27.06 17.91 12.46
C LEU A 381 -26.87 19.36 12.01
N SER A 382 -26.42 20.23 12.91
CA SER A 382 -26.13 21.64 12.55
C SER A 382 -24.74 21.78 11.97
N LYS A 383 -24.58 22.49 10.84
CA LYS A 383 -23.28 22.86 10.30
C LYS A 383 -22.55 23.78 11.28
N PRO A 384 -21.24 23.63 11.51
CA PRO A 384 -20.47 24.50 12.40
C PRO A 384 -20.39 25.91 11.81
N ARG A 385 -20.60 26.93 12.64
CA ARG A 385 -20.52 28.35 12.25
C ARG A 385 -19.24 29.01 12.72
N THR A 386 -18.67 28.50 13.80
CA THR A 386 -17.43 29.00 14.41
C THR A 386 -16.42 27.88 14.52
N SER A 387 -15.16 28.22 14.80
CA SER A 387 -14.11 27.23 15.07
C SER A 387 -14.41 26.35 16.29
N ASP A 388 -15.12 26.89 17.26
CA ASP A 388 -15.45 26.16 18.50
C ASP A 388 -16.55 25.11 18.25
N ASP A 389 -17.49 25.41 17.35
CA ASP A 389 -18.56 24.49 16.95
C ASP A 389 -18.02 23.26 16.19
N ILE A 390 -16.82 23.34 15.60
CA ILE A 390 -16.22 22.23 14.85
C ILE A 390 -15.98 21.01 15.72
N LYS A 391 -15.55 21.20 16.96
CA LYS A 391 -15.30 20.09 17.88
C LYS A 391 -16.59 19.36 18.21
N GLU A 392 -17.62 20.09 18.57
CA GLU A 392 -18.94 19.53 18.88
C GLU A 392 -19.55 18.84 17.64
N PHE A 393 -19.46 19.46 16.47
CA PHE A 393 -19.90 18.86 15.22
C PHE A 393 -19.22 17.51 14.95
N ARG A 394 -17.90 17.42 15.13
CA ARG A 394 -17.15 16.19 14.96
C ARG A 394 -17.59 15.09 15.94
N GLU A 395 -17.84 15.44 17.19
CA GLU A 395 -18.33 14.51 18.20
C GLU A 395 -19.74 13.99 17.87
N GLN A 396 -20.63 14.88 17.41
CA GLN A 396 -21.99 14.52 16.96
C GLN A 396 -21.95 13.60 15.71
N VAL A 397 -21.14 13.92 14.71
CA VAL A 397 -20.94 13.06 13.52
C VAL A 397 -20.43 11.68 13.94
N ARG A 398 -19.43 11.62 14.83
CA ARG A 398 -18.87 10.35 15.33
C ARG A 398 -19.92 9.53 16.07
N SER A 399 -20.74 10.15 16.91
CA SER A 399 -21.82 9.47 17.63
C SER A 399 -22.86 8.88 16.68
N ILE A 400 -23.25 9.62 15.64
CA ILE A 400 -24.21 9.17 14.62
C ILE A 400 -23.61 8.00 13.83
N LEU A 401 -22.36 8.07 13.46
CA LEU A 401 -21.68 7.01 12.71
C LEU A 401 -21.53 5.74 13.55
N GLN A 402 -21.22 5.85 14.84
CA GLN A 402 -21.18 4.70 15.76
C GLN A 402 -22.53 4.02 15.91
N GLU A 403 -23.65 4.77 15.81
CA GLU A 403 -25.01 4.23 15.91
C GLU A 403 -25.43 3.49 14.63
N PHE A 404 -25.15 4.05 13.44
CA PHE A 404 -25.72 3.58 12.18
C PHE A 404 -24.72 2.88 11.25
N ALA A 405 -23.44 3.14 11.38
CA ALA A 405 -22.38 2.62 10.53
C ALA A 405 -21.10 2.37 11.35
N PRO A 406 -21.14 1.50 12.39
CA PRO A 406 -19.97 1.25 13.24
C PRO A 406 -18.84 0.55 12.46
N ILE A 407 -17.60 1.00 12.69
CA ILE A 407 -16.34 0.41 12.17
C ILE A 407 -15.86 -0.68 13.12
#